data_2e887ecc59706c1e86b617fd32e0c7ce
#
_entry.id   2e887ecc59706c1e86b617fd32e0c7ce
#
_cell.length_a   1.000
_cell.length_b   1.000
_cell.length_c   1.000
_cell.angle_alpha   90.00
_cell.angle_beta   90.00
_cell.angle_gamma   90.00
#
_symmetry.space_group_name_H-M   'P 1'
#
loop_
_entity.id
_entity.type
_entity.pdbx_description
1 polymer ?
#
loop_
_entity_poly.entity_id
_entity_poly.type
_entity_poly.pdbx_seq_one_letter_code
_entity_poly.pdbx_strand_id
1 'polypeptide(L)'
;MFAHLLLTAILGLTALPPPETIAIRAGALIDPASGTVTKSQVILVSNGKITAVGPSVTPPAGARQVDLSSAWVLPGLIDAHTHITMDMSNLDDIMLGSAYLRESSARRALRGLWNAEAILNVGFTTVRDVGNDANYAAVDIRRALANGWFIGPTVLTTGKIITPFGGQSQRVSPEQGPLWLFEYIDADTVDEIRKAVRQNIYYGAQAIKMVADNSAFYYTRDEIAAAVAEAHAAGLPVSVHVGGGEAARNVILGGADSIEHGFQLSDELLQLMKEKGTALVSTDFPEDHLKLMNMNEETDGMTLGRRIVDRLRRAHAIGVKLVFGTDCVLERPDRRKADLMLDYYDVWKSAGIPSAAALKALTVNAAELLRIQKVRGTIAPGMAADIVAVPSNPLDDLAVLKKVIFVMKAGRVVKQSQ
;
A
#
# COMPACT_ATOMS: atom_id res chain seq x y z
N MET A 1 -52.71 39.84 -31.71
CA MET A 1 -51.43 40.54 -31.66
C MET A 1 -50.84 40.32 -30.28
N PHE A 2 -50.05 39.24 -30.11
CA PHE A 2 -49.40 38.91 -28.83
C PHE A 2 -47.90 39.10 -29.04
N ALA A 3 -47.31 40.07 -28.36
CA ALA A 3 -45.89 40.32 -28.37
C ALA A 3 -45.19 39.42 -27.35
N HIS A 4 -44.31 38.55 -27.83
CA HIS A 4 -43.45 37.77 -26.96
C HIS A 4 -42.21 38.61 -26.60
N LEU A 5 -42.09 38.99 -25.33
CA LEU A 5 -40.86 39.51 -24.77
C LEU A 5 -39.92 38.33 -24.48
N LEU A 6 -38.84 38.19 -25.24
CA LEU A 6 -37.71 37.33 -24.94
C LEU A 6 -36.83 38.04 -23.88
N LEU A 7 -36.90 37.55 -22.64
CA LEU A 7 -35.98 37.96 -21.58
C LEU A 7 -34.70 37.11 -21.71
N THR A 8 -33.63 37.70 -22.25
CA THR A 8 -32.29 37.11 -22.33
C THR A 8 -31.64 37.21 -20.94
N ALA A 9 -31.70 36.14 -20.15
CA ALA A 9 -30.94 36.04 -18.92
C ALA A 9 -29.44 35.82 -19.28
N ILE A 10 -28.62 36.83 -19.12
CA ILE A 10 -27.16 36.73 -19.15
C ILE A 10 -26.75 36.07 -17.83
N LEU A 11 -26.56 34.75 -17.86
CA LEU A 11 -25.86 34.05 -16.79
C LEU A 11 -24.40 34.53 -16.79
N GLY A 12 -24.10 35.45 -15.87
CA GLY A 12 -22.72 35.80 -15.56
C GLY A 12 -21.98 34.56 -15.09
N LEU A 13 -21.09 33.99 -15.93
CA LEU A 13 -20.08 33.03 -15.49
C LEU A 13 -19.18 33.78 -14.50
N THR A 14 -19.47 33.64 -13.22
CA THR A 14 -18.48 33.99 -12.19
C THR A 14 -17.30 33.04 -12.38
N ALA A 15 -16.15 33.58 -12.82
CA ALA A 15 -14.92 32.85 -12.92
C ALA A 15 -14.65 32.21 -11.56
N LEU A 16 -14.43 30.89 -11.54
CA LEU A 16 -13.99 30.19 -10.32
C LEU A 16 -12.76 30.93 -9.76
N PRO A 17 -12.71 31.16 -8.44
CA PRO A 17 -11.54 31.80 -7.86
C PRO A 17 -10.29 31.03 -8.31
N PRO A 18 -9.17 31.72 -8.56
CA PRO A 18 -7.94 31.07 -8.96
C PRO A 18 -7.58 30.01 -7.89
N PRO A 19 -7.06 28.85 -8.31
CA PRO A 19 -6.73 27.77 -7.39
C PRO A 19 -5.74 28.27 -6.35
N GLU A 20 -5.98 27.92 -5.09
CA GLU A 20 -5.10 28.26 -3.98
C GLU A 20 -3.70 27.73 -4.26
N THR A 21 -2.70 28.61 -4.25
CA THR A 21 -1.29 28.22 -4.30
C THR A 21 -0.76 28.14 -2.87
N ILE A 22 -0.11 27.03 -2.53
CA ILE A 22 0.52 26.83 -1.24
C ILE A 22 2.03 26.84 -1.43
N ALA A 23 2.75 27.60 -0.62
CA ALA A 23 4.19 27.65 -0.56
C ALA A 23 4.68 27.01 0.74
N ILE A 24 5.39 25.90 0.65
CA ILE A 24 5.96 25.17 1.79
C ILE A 24 7.44 25.54 1.89
N ARG A 25 7.87 26.06 3.04
CA ARG A 25 9.29 26.28 3.36
C ARG A 25 9.82 25.06 4.10
N ALA A 26 10.65 24.25 3.45
CA ALA A 26 11.24 23.05 4.00
C ALA A 26 12.65 23.33 4.55
N GLY A 27 12.92 22.97 5.82
CA GLY A 27 14.24 23.07 6.41
C GLY A 27 15.25 22.13 5.73
N ALA A 28 14.83 20.88 5.52
CA ALA A 28 15.56 19.89 4.75
C ALA A 28 14.57 19.10 3.88
N LEU A 29 14.93 18.86 2.62
CA LEU A 29 14.20 18.02 1.69
C LEU A 29 15.03 16.77 1.40
N ILE A 30 14.43 15.59 1.59
CA ILE A 30 15.06 14.31 1.31
C ILE A 30 14.59 13.81 -0.06
N ASP A 31 15.55 13.42 -0.90
CA ASP A 31 15.32 12.59 -2.06
C ASP A 31 15.53 11.11 -1.70
N PRO A 32 14.46 10.28 -1.58
CA PRO A 32 14.62 8.88 -1.21
C PRO A 32 15.30 8.03 -2.30
N ALA A 33 15.31 8.48 -3.55
CA ALA A 33 15.95 7.74 -4.65
C ALA A 33 17.45 7.68 -4.49
N SER A 34 18.07 8.82 -4.12
CA SER A 34 19.52 8.97 -3.94
C SER A 34 19.97 8.99 -2.49
N GLY A 35 19.08 9.21 -1.53
CA GLY A 35 19.40 9.47 -0.14
C GLY A 35 19.99 10.87 0.10
N THR A 36 19.93 11.77 -0.90
CA THR A 36 20.48 13.12 -0.75
C THR A 36 19.55 14.03 0.03
N VAL A 37 20.16 15.01 0.70
CA VAL A 37 19.46 16.04 1.48
C VAL A 37 19.78 17.40 0.91
N THR A 38 18.76 18.17 0.56
CA THR A 38 18.91 19.59 0.20
C THR A 38 18.23 20.46 1.25
N LYS A 39 18.96 21.50 1.72
CA LYS A 39 18.44 22.39 2.78
C LYS A 39 17.74 23.60 2.18
N SER A 40 16.87 24.21 3.00
CA SER A 40 16.24 25.52 2.72
C SER A 40 15.52 25.55 1.37
N GLN A 41 14.64 24.56 1.13
CA GLN A 41 13.88 24.46 -0.10
C GLN A 41 12.51 25.12 0.02
N VAL A 42 12.01 25.70 -1.07
CA VAL A 42 10.62 26.11 -1.22
C VAL A 42 9.93 25.16 -2.20
N ILE A 43 8.78 24.64 -1.80
CA ILE A 43 7.94 23.77 -2.62
C ILE A 43 6.64 24.53 -2.90
N LEU A 44 6.36 24.77 -4.19
CA LEU A 44 5.07 25.35 -4.60
C LEU A 44 4.09 24.24 -4.99
N VAL A 45 2.87 24.39 -4.50
CA VAL A 45 1.77 23.45 -4.77
C VAL A 45 0.58 24.24 -5.32
N SER A 46 0.00 23.78 -6.42
CA SER A 46 -1.24 24.31 -6.98
C SER A 46 -2.03 23.17 -7.63
N ASN A 47 -3.34 23.19 -7.53
CA ASN A 47 -4.24 22.17 -8.09
C ASN A 47 -3.84 20.74 -7.69
N GLY A 48 -3.41 20.53 -6.45
CA GLY A 48 -3.02 19.22 -5.94
C GLY A 48 -1.68 18.67 -6.44
N LYS A 49 -0.92 19.47 -7.21
CA LYS A 49 0.38 19.09 -7.78
C LYS A 49 1.48 20.03 -7.32
N ILE A 50 2.68 19.49 -7.28
CA ILE A 50 3.91 20.27 -7.11
C ILE A 50 4.18 21.01 -8.42
N THR A 51 4.37 22.32 -8.36
CA THR A 51 4.64 23.15 -9.54
C THR A 51 6.08 23.60 -9.63
N ALA A 52 6.76 23.79 -8.50
CA ALA A 52 8.17 24.14 -8.44
C ALA A 52 8.80 23.64 -7.13
N VAL A 53 10.09 23.36 -7.17
CA VAL A 53 10.92 23.01 -6.01
C VAL A 53 12.31 23.66 -6.18
N GLY A 54 12.80 24.33 -5.17
CA GLY A 54 14.17 24.88 -5.19
C GLY A 54 14.42 25.94 -4.14
N PRO A 55 15.71 26.30 -3.89
CA PRO A 55 16.06 27.29 -2.88
C PRO A 55 15.73 28.73 -3.33
N SER A 56 15.66 28.99 -4.62
CA SER A 56 15.38 30.31 -5.22
C SER A 56 13.96 30.48 -5.72
N VAL A 57 13.08 29.52 -5.41
CA VAL A 57 11.66 29.60 -5.81
C VAL A 57 10.97 30.68 -5.00
N THR A 58 10.42 31.68 -5.71
CA THR A 58 9.70 32.81 -5.09
C THR A 58 8.20 32.48 -5.08
N PRO A 59 7.57 32.43 -3.90
CA PRO A 59 6.13 32.26 -3.80
C PRO A 59 5.39 33.43 -4.48
N PRO A 60 4.34 33.17 -5.28
CA PRO A 60 3.52 34.24 -5.85
C PRO A 60 2.79 35.02 -4.73
N ALA A 61 2.42 36.27 -5.02
CA ALA A 61 1.63 37.07 -4.11
C ALA A 61 0.30 36.36 -3.76
N GLY A 62 -0.05 36.34 -2.47
CA GLY A 62 -1.26 35.66 -1.99
C GLY A 62 -1.12 34.15 -1.79
N ALA A 63 0.03 33.54 -2.04
CA ALA A 63 0.24 32.12 -1.73
C ALA A 63 0.15 31.87 -0.23
N ARG A 64 -0.64 30.86 0.16
CA ARG A 64 -0.71 30.38 1.54
C ARG A 64 0.65 29.82 1.98
N GLN A 65 1.19 30.34 3.07
CA GLN A 65 2.49 29.90 3.58
C GLN A 65 2.31 28.72 4.56
N VAL A 66 3.14 27.68 4.39
CA VAL A 66 3.32 26.58 5.33
C VAL A 66 4.78 26.57 5.75
N ASP A 67 5.03 26.82 7.02
CA ASP A 67 6.39 26.85 7.55
C ASP A 67 6.77 25.47 8.12
N LEU A 68 7.72 24.81 7.46
CA LEU A 68 8.40 23.58 7.86
C LEU A 68 9.92 23.79 7.89
N SER A 69 10.38 25.02 8.16
CA SER A 69 11.81 25.38 8.14
C SER A 69 12.65 24.67 9.20
N SER A 70 12.02 24.14 10.25
CA SER A 70 12.67 23.30 11.27
C SER A 70 12.50 21.79 11.02
N ALA A 71 11.80 21.39 9.96
CA ALA A 71 11.42 20.01 9.71
C ALA A 71 12.16 19.38 8.53
N TRP A 72 12.12 18.05 8.49
CA TRP A 72 12.60 17.22 7.39
C TRP A 72 11.41 16.75 6.55
N VAL A 73 11.44 17.15 5.29
CA VAL A 73 10.34 16.94 4.33
C VAL A 73 10.71 15.82 3.38
N LEU A 74 9.75 14.93 3.13
CA LEU A 74 9.90 13.78 2.25
C LEU A 74 8.57 13.51 1.51
N PRO A 75 8.58 12.72 0.42
CA PRO A 75 7.36 12.31 -0.24
C PRO A 75 6.45 11.54 0.73
N GLY A 76 5.14 11.60 0.50
CA GLY A 76 4.20 10.78 1.22
C GLY A 76 4.56 9.31 1.16
N LEU A 77 4.45 8.62 2.29
CA LEU A 77 4.82 7.22 2.44
C LEU A 77 3.81 6.32 1.72
N ILE A 78 4.28 5.16 1.27
CA ILE A 78 3.49 4.15 0.57
C ILE A 78 3.59 2.83 1.33
N ASP A 79 2.44 2.24 1.66
CA ASP A 79 2.34 0.86 2.13
C ASP A 79 1.77 -0.01 0.99
N ALA A 80 2.58 -0.94 0.50
CA ALA A 80 2.23 -1.75 -0.66
C ALA A 80 1.48 -3.05 -0.32
N HIS A 81 1.16 -3.29 0.95
CA HIS A 81 0.40 -4.47 1.38
C HIS A 81 -0.45 -4.14 2.61
N THR A 82 -1.70 -3.85 2.41
CA THR A 82 -2.66 -3.57 3.48
C THR A 82 -3.96 -4.34 3.28
N HIS A 83 -4.70 -4.49 4.38
CA HIS A 83 -6.07 -4.99 4.44
C HIS A 83 -6.90 -4.00 5.26
N ILE A 84 -7.32 -2.89 4.63
CA ILE A 84 -7.91 -1.76 5.37
C ILE A 84 -9.28 -2.08 5.98
N THR A 85 -9.99 -3.06 5.43
CA THR A 85 -11.31 -3.48 5.90
C THR A 85 -11.26 -4.63 6.91
N MET A 86 -10.10 -5.30 7.04
CA MET A 86 -9.94 -6.52 7.81
C MET A 86 -9.62 -6.22 9.28
N ASP A 87 -10.11 -7.07 10.17
CA ASP A 87 -9.76 -7.11 11.59
C ASP A 87 -9.57 -8.57 11.99
N MET A 88 -8.34 -8.92 12.41
CA MET A 88 -7.95 -10.24 12.88
C MET A 88 -7.66 -10.28 14.39
N SER A 89 -8.19 -9.35 15.15
CA SER A 89 -7.99 -9.32 16.61
C SER A 89 -8.63 -10.52 17.33
N ASN A 90 -9.58 -11.18 16.68
CA ASN A 90 -10.17 -12.43 17.12
C ASN A 90 -9.89 -13.54 16.09
N LEU A 91 -8.80 -14.27 16.30
CA LEU A 91 -8.39 -15.36 15.41
C LEU A 91 -9.42 -16.48 15.25
N ASP A 92 -10.18 -16.78 16.28
CA ASP A 92 -11.22 -17.81 16.23
C ASP A 92 -12.27 -17.46 15.18
N ASP A 93 -12.58 -16.17 15.01
CA ASP A 93 -13.53 -15.70 14.01
C ASP A 93 -13.01 -15.80 12.57
N ILE A 94 -11.71 -15.63 12.37
CA ILE A 94 -11.12 -15.62 11.03
C ILE A 94 -10.78 -17.01 10.56
N MET A 95 -10.17 -17.80 11.42
CA MET A 95 -9.81 -19.18 11.12
C MET A 95 -11.04 -20.06 10.82
N LEU A 96 -12.21 -19.71 11.35
CA LEU A 96 -13.46 -20.42 11.11
C LEU A 96 -14.32 -19.86 9.97
N GLY A 97 -13.86 -18.79 9.29
CA GLY A 97 -14.67 -18.08 8.28
C GLY A 97 -15.88 -17.35 8.87
N SER A 98 -15.97 -17.24 10.19
CA SER A 98 -17.13 -16.66 10.87
C SER A 98 -17.21 -15.15 10.73
N ALA A 99 -16.08 -14.46 10.48
CA ALA A 99 -16.10 -13.04 10.17
C ALA A 99 -16.98 -12.74 8.94
N TYR A 100 -16.95 -13.60 7.92
CA TYR A 100 -17.78 -13.47 6.72
C TYR A 100 -19.26 -13.64 6.99
N LEU A 101 -19.61 -14.40 8.02
CA LEU A 101 -20.99 -14.65 8.43
C LEU A 101 -21.55 -13.56 9.35
N ARG A 102 -20.68 -12.84 10.06
CA ARG A 102 -21.08 -11.88 11.09
C ARG A 102 -21.02 -10.42 10.62
N GLU A 103 -20.17 -10.11 9.66
CA GLU A 103 -19.95 -8.75 9.20
C GLU A 103 -20.40 -8.53 7.77
N SER A 104 -21.32 -7.58 7.58
CA SER A 104 -21.72 -7.17 6.24
C SER A 104 -20.62 -6.42 5.51
N SER A 105 -20.63 -6.39 4.17
CA SER A 105 -19.73 -5.58 3.34
C SER A 105 -19.80 -4.10 3.70
N ALA A 106 -21.00 -3.60 4.04
CA ALA A 106 -21.20 -2.21 4.45
C ALA A 106 -20.45 -1.90 5.76
N ARG A 107 -20.54 -2.76 6.78
CA ARG A 107 -19.80 -2.59 8.03
C ARG A 107 -18.30 -2.58 7.80
N ARG A 108 -17.80 -3.50 6.98
CA ARG A 108 -16.39 -3.59 6.63
C ARG A 108 -15.91 -2.38 5.82
N ALA A 109 -16.75 -1.86 4.91
CA ALA A 109 -16.45 -0.62 4.20
C ALA A 109 -16.34 0.59 5.14
N LEU A 110 -17.22 0.73 6.11
CA LEU A 110 -17.15 1.80 7.13
C LEU A 110 -15.88 1.68 7.97
N ARG A 111 -15.51 0.46 8.41
CA ARG A 111 -14.24 0.23 9.10
C ARG A 111 -13.04 0.60 8.23
N GLY A 112 -13.09 0.23 6.95
CA GLY A 112 -12.03 0.59 5.99
C GLY A 112 -11.85 2.10 5.82
N LEU A 113 -12.93 2.88 5.78
CA LEU A 113 -12.86 4.35 5.75
C LEU A 113 -12.28 4.91 7.04
N TRP A 114 -12.68 4.39 8.20
CA TRP A 114 -12.15 4.78 9.50
C TRP A 114 -10.64 4.49 9.62
N ASN A 115 -10.19 3.34 9.11
CA ASN A 115 -8.77 2.99 9.06
C ASN A 115 -8.01 3.85 8.05
N ALA A 116 -8.57 4.11 6.88
CA ALA A 116 -7.94 4.92 5.83
C ALA A 116 -7.59 6.33 6.33
N GLU A 117 -8.49 6.98 7.07
CA GLU A 117 -8.21 8.30 7.66
C GLU A 117 -7.04 8.24 8.66
N ALA A 118 -7.02 7.23 9.54
CA ALA A 118 -5.93 7.08 10.50
C ALA A 118 -4.59 6.79 9.83
N ILE A 119 -4.57 5.94 8.82
CA ILE A 119 -3.39 5.58 8.02
C ILE A 119 -2.81 6.81 7.33
N LEU A 120 -3.66 7.68 6.78
CA LEU A 120 -3.22 8.95 6.21
C LEU A 120 -2.57 9.85 7.27
N ASN A 121 -3.15 9.94 8.47
CA ASN A 121 -2.66 10.80 9.56
C ASN A 121 -1.28 10.40 10.09
N VAL A 122 -0.85 9.15 9.90
CA VAL A 122 0.50 8.68 10.25
C VAL A 122 1.48 8.76 9.08
N GLY A 123 1.07 9.33 7.93
CA GLY A 123 1.95 9.66 6.82
C GLY A 123 1.88 8.75 5.60
N PHE A 124 1.11 7.66 5.63
CA PHE A 124 0.88 6.85 4.44
C PHE A 124 -0.15 7.53 3.53
N THR A 125 0.33 8.20 2.49
CA THR A 125 -0.52 8.92 1.54
C THR A 125 -1.03 8.03 0.42
N THR A 126 -0.48 6.82 0.29
CA THR A 126 -0.89 5.79 -0.66
C THR A 126 -0.79 4.43 0.00
N VAL A 127 -1.79 3.58 -0.23
CA VAL A 127 -1.80 2.18 0.19
C VAL A 127 -2.27 1.28 -0.95
N ARG A 128 -1.79 0.03 -0.99
CA ARG A 128 -2.37 -1.02 -1.80
C ARG A 128 -3.12 -1.98 -0.88
N ASP A 129 -4.44 -2.02 -1.02
CA ASP A 129 -5.29 -3.04 -0.39
C ASP A 129 -5.27 -4.30 -1.26
N VAL A 130 -4.85 -5.41 -0.67
CA VAL A 130 -4.59 -6.66 -1.40
C VAL A 130 -5.69 -7.71 -1.21
N GLY A 131 -6.90 -7.27 -0.92
CA GLY A 131 -8.08 -8.12 -0.83
C GLY A 131 -8.52 -8.38 0.62
N ASN A 132 -9.29 -9.44 0.82
CA ASN A 132 -10.04 -9.72 2.05
C ASN A 132 -10.93 -8.52 2.44
N ASP A 133 -11.61 -7.96 1.44
CA ASP A 133 -12.31 -6.69 1.52
C ASP A 133 -13.84 -6.83 1.53
N ALA A 134 -14.35 -8.04 1.74
CA ALA A 134 -15.79 -8.35 1.72
C ALA A 134 -16.47 -7.98 0.39
N ASN A 135 -16.03 -8.62 -0.69
CA ASN A 135 -16.68 -8.54 -2.01
C ASN A 135 -16.55 -7.16 -2.68
N TYR A 136 -15.33 -6.70 -2.88
CA TYR A 136 -14.98 -5.43 -3.54
C TYR A 136 -15.27 -4.15 -2.74
N ALA A 137 -15.46 -4.24 -1.43
CA ALA A 137 -15.69 -3.04 -0.61
C ALA A 137 -14.52 -2.03 -0.67
N ALA A 138 -13.27 -2.48 -0.83
CA ALA A 138 -12.12 -1.59 -1.02
C ALA A 138 -12.20 -0.77 -2.33
N VAL A 139 -12.85 -1.30 -3.37
CA VAL A 139 -13.11 -0.55 -4.62
C VAL A 139 -14.05 0.62 -4.36
N ASP A 140 -15.09 0.41 -3.56
CA ASP A 140 -16.05 1.46 -3.21
C ASP A 140 -15.44 2.50 -2.27
N ILE A 141 -14.62 2.05 -1.30
CA ILE A 141 -13.80 2.95 -0.47
C ILE A 141 -12.92 3.84 -1.36
N ARG A 142 -12.18 3.24 -2.30
CA ARG A 142 -11.34 3.97 -3.25
C ARG A 142 -12.13 5.03 -4.02
N ARG A 143 -13.32 4.66 -4.54
CA ARG A 143 -14.21 5.59 -5.27
C ARG A 143 -14.68 6.72 -4.37
N ALA A 144 -15.10 6.43 -3.14
CA ALA A 144 -15.56 7.42 -2.17
C ALA A 144 -14.46 8.43 -1.80
N LEU A 145 -13.21 7.93 -1.58
CA LEU A 145 -12.04 8.79 -1.34
C LEU A 145 -11.66 9.62 -2.56
N ALA A 146 -11.67 9.03 -3.76
CA ALA A 146 -11.37 9.72 -5.01
C ALA A 146 -12.39 10.82 -5.35
N ASN A 147 -13.66 10.62 -4.98
CA ASN A 147 -14.72 11.63 -5.13
C ASN A 147 -14.66 12.71 -4.05
N GLY A 148 -13.75 12.61 -3.09
CA GLY A 148 -13.62 13.59 -2.00
C GLY A 148 -14.72 13.53 -0.94
N TRP A 149 -15.52 12.47 -0.90
CA TRP A 149 -16.56 12.30 0.13
C TRP A 149 -15.96 12.08 1.50
N PHE A 150 -14.79 11.49 1.56
CA PHE A 150 -14.02 11.23 2.78
C PHE A 150 -12.55 11.62 2.57
N ILE A 151 -11.82 11.77 3.66
CA ILE A 151 -10.38 12.02 3.66
C ILE A 151 -9.66 10.70 3.89
N GLY A 152 -8.66 10.39 3.05
CA GLY A 152 -7.86 9.20 3.17
C GLY A 152 -6.70 9.17 2.16
N PRO A 153 -5.89 8.11 2.17
CA PRO A 153 -4.82 7.91 1.20
C PRO A 153 -5.39 7.62 -0.20
N THR A 154 -4.53 7.65 -1.21
CA THR A 154 -4.84 6.96 -2.45
C THR A 154 -4.85 5.46 -2.15
N VAL A 155 -5.96 4.80 -2.45
CA VAL A 155 -6.09 3.35 -2.29
C VAL A 155 -6.00 2.71 -3.68
N LEU A 156 -5.06 1.77 -3.86
CA LEU A 156 -5.07 0.84 -4.99
C LEU A 156 -5.63 -0.49 -4.49
N THR A 157 -6.49 -1.13 -5.25
CA THR A 157 -7.15 -2.37 -4.81
C THR A 157 -6.91 -3.51 -5.77
N THR A 158 -6.87 -4.73 -5.26
CA THR A 158 -6.73 -5.94 -6.07
C THR A 158 -8.05 -6.64 -6.36
N GLY A 159 -9.13 -6.23 -5.68
CA GLY A 159 -10.37 -6.99 -5.69
C GLY A 159 -10.23 -8.31 -4.95
N LYS A 160 -10.93 -9.35 -5.39
CA LYS A 160 -10.86 -10.67 -4.78
C LYS A 160 -9.53 -11.35 -5.06
N ILE A 161 -9.04 -12.08 -4.08
CA ILE A 161 -7.79 -12.85 -4.20
C ILE A 161 -8.04 -14.08 -5.09
N ILE A 162 -7.17 -14.34 -6.05
CA ILE A 162 -7.23 -15.51 -6.91
C ILE A 162 -6.43 -16.64 -6.26
N THR A 163 -7.03 -17.81 -6.10
CA THR A 163 -6.41 -18.94 -5.38
C THR A 163 -6.77 -20.27 -6.03
N PRO A 164 -6.00 -21.34 -5.77
CA PRO A 164 -6.51 -22.69 -5.92
C PRO A 164 -7.75 -22.91 -5.04
N PHE A 165 -8.55 -23.94 -5.34
CA PHE A 165 -9.77 -24.23 -4.63
C PHE A 165 -9.61 -24.22 -3.11
N GLY A 166 -10.47 -23.48 -2.42
CA GLY A 166 -10.51 -23.40 -0.96
C GLY A 166 -9.85 -22.14 -0.39
N GLY A 167 -9.17 -21.35 -1.20
CA GLY A 167 -8.50 -20.12 -0.73
C GLY A 167 -7.50 -20.38 0.38
N GLN A 168 -7.41 -19.43 1.31
CA GLN A 168 -6.65 -19.55 2.58
C GLN A 168 -7.58 -19.90 3.75
N SER A 169 -8.80 -20.38 3.46
CA SER A 169 -9.75 -20.73 4.49
C SER A 169 -9.42 -22.07 5.16
N GLN A 170 -9.86 -22.26 6.38
CA GLN A 170 -9.86 -23.59 7.00
C GLN A 170 -10.80 -24.51 6.23
N ARG A 171 -10.48 -25.81 6.28
CA ARG A 171 -11.36 -26.84 5.69
C ARG A 171 -12.73 -26.82 6.40
N VAL A 172 -13.77 -26.67 5.61
CA VAL A 172 -15.15 -26.83 6.05
C VAL A 172 -15.73 -28.13 5.49
N SER A 173 -16.79 -28.66 6.10
CA SER A 173 -17.44 -29.85 5.54
C SER A 173 -18.07 -29.52 4.18
N PRO A 174 -18.13 -30.47 3.25
CA PRO A 174 -18.70 -30.24 1.92
C PRO A 174 -20.13 -29.70 1.96
N GLU A 175 -20.88 -30.02 2.99
CA GLU A 175 -22.28 -29.59 3.18
C GLU A 175 -22.39 -28.09 3.47
N GLN A 176 -21.35 -27.45 3.98
CA GLN A 176 -21.34 -26.00 4.27
C GLN A 176 -21.14 -25.17 3.01
N GLY A 177 -20.61 -25.77 1.96
CA GLY A 177 -20.27 -25.06 0.72
C GLY A 177 -19.08 -24.09 0.87
N PRO A 178 -18.74 -23.37 -0.20
CA PRO A 178 -17.54 -22.55 -0.27
C PRO A 178 -17.77 -21.18 0.37
N LEU A 179 -17.66 -21.08 1.67
CA LEU A 179 -17.84 -19.83 2.44
C LEU A 179 -16.82 -18.75 2.09
N TRP A 180 -15.66 -19.11 1.52
CA TRP A 180 -14.57 -18.21 1.16
C TRP A 180 -14.83 -17.38 -0.11
N LEU A 181 -15.82 -17.69 -0.92
CA LEU A 181 -16.09 -17.02 -2.21
C LEU A 181 -16.43 -15.52 -2.09
N PHE A 182 -16.67 -15.01 -0.89
CA PHE A 182 -16.78 -13.58 -0.67
C PHE A 182 -15.45 -12.86 -0.83
N GLU A 183 -14.34 -13.52 -0.50
CA GLU A 183 -12.98 -12.97 -0.45
C GLU A 183 -12.11 -13.47 -1.61
N TYR A 184 -12.38 -14.68 -2.10
CA TYR A 184 -11.53 -15.41 -3.04
C TYR A 184 -12.30 -15.76 -4.31
N ILE A 185 -11.52 -16.01 -5.37
CA ILE A 185 -11.99 -16.65 -6.60
C ILE A 185 -11.18 -17.93 -6.74
N ASP A 186 -11.87 -19.09 -6.68
CA ASP A 186 -11.26 -20.37 -7.00
C ASP A 186 -10.95 -20.42 -8.49
N ALA A 187 -9.70 -20.74 -8.85
CA ALA A 187 -9.25 -20.82 -10.22
C ALA A 187 -8.10 -21.84 -10.32
N ASP A 188 -8.41 -23.06 -10.74
CA ASP A 188 -7.50 -24.20 -10.77
C ASP A 188 -6.96 -24.50 -12.17
N THR A 189 -7.35 -23.72 -13.18
CA THR A 189 -6.89 -23.84 -14.56
C THR A 189 -6.48 -22.49 -15.14
N VAL A 190 -5.67 -22.50 -16.17
CA VAL A 190 -5.23 -21.29 -16.89
C VAL A 190 -6.43 -20.45 -17.37
N ASP A 191 -7.50 -21.07 -17.84
CA ASP A 191 -8.67 -20.34 -18.35
C ASP A 191 -9.50 -19.73 -17.22
N GLU A 192 -9.61 -20.41 -16.08
CA GLU A 192 -10.25 -19.89 -14.89
C GLU A 192 -9.46 -18.70 -14.31
N ILE A 193 -8.13 -18.81 -14.26
CA ILE A 193 -7.24 -17.72 -13.82
C ILE A 193 -7.42 -16.48 -14.71
N ARG A 194 -7.41 -16.64 -16.05
CA ARG A 194 -7.67 -15.52 -16.96
C ARG A 194 -9.04 -14.89 -16.74
N LYS A 195 -10.07 -15.73 -16.55
CA LYS A 195 -11.44 -15.26 -16.22
C LYS A 195 -11.45 -14.49 -14.91
N ALA A 196 -10.79 -14.98 -13.87
CA ALA A 196 -10.71 -14.34 -12.57
C ALA A 196 -10.00 -12.96 -12.64
N VAL A 197 -8.88 -12.87 -13.38
CA VAL A 197 -8.20 -11.59 -13.63
C VAL A 197 -9.13 -10.60 -14.31
N ARG A 198 -9.82 -10.99 -15.39
CA ARG A 198 -10.80 -10.16 -16.11
C ARG A 198 -11.97 -9.73 -15.21
N GLN A 199 -12.45 -10.61 -14.35
CA GLN A 199 -13.49 -10.29 -13.37
C GLN A 199 -13.02 -9.18 -12.41
N ASN A 200 -11.82 -9.29 -11.85
CA ASN A 200 -11.26 -8.26 -10.97
C ASN A 200 -11.09 -6.92 -11.71
N ILE A 201 -10.59 -6.93 -12.93
CA ILE A 201 -10.48 -5.74 -13.79
C ILE A 201 -11.86 -5.10 -14.01
N TYR A 202 -12.88 -5.88 -14.36
CA TYR A 202 -14.24 -5.42 -14.58
C TYR A 202 -14.82 -4.69 -13.37
N TYR A 203 -14.58 -5.20 -12.15
CA TYR A 203 -15.03 -4.58 -10.92
C TYR A 203 -14.15 -3.41 -10.46
N GLY A 204 -13.01 -3.16 -11.12
CA GLY A 204 -12.19 -1.96 -10.93
C GLY A 204 -10.93 -2.17 -10.10
N ALA A 205 -10.39 -3.38 -10.06
CA ALA A 205 -9.07 -3.65 -9.52
C ALA A 205 -7.99 -2.86 -10.27
N GLN A 206 -6.95 -2.44 -9.55
CA GLN A 206 -5.79 -1.71 -10.06
C GLN A 206 -4.49 -2.49 -9.90
N ALA A 207 -4.55 -3.66 -9.33
CA ALA A 207 -3.53 -4.69 -9.25
C ALA A 207 -4.21 -6.05 -9.15
N ILE A 208 -3.48 -7.14 -9.29
CA ILE A 208 -3.98 -8.49 -9.09
C ILE A 208 -3.25 -9.10 -7.88
N LYS A 209 -4.01 -9.76 -7.00
CA LYS A 209 -3.47 -10.56 -5.89
C LYS A 209 -3.78 -12.02 -6.13
N MET A 210 -2.76 -12.84 -5.97
CA MET A 210 -2.88 -14.30 -5.98
C MET A 210 -2.33 -14.88 -4.67
N VAL A 211 -2.77 -16.08 -4.34
CA VAL A 211 -2.12 -16.96 -3.35
C VAL A 211 -1.62 -18.17 -4.12
N ALA A 212 -0.30 -18.35 -4.18
CA ALA A 212 0.29 -19.41 -4.99
C ALA A 212 0.34 -20.76 -4.29
N ASP A 213 0.38 -20.75 -2.97
CA ASP A 213 0.46 -21.96 -2.15
C ASP A 213 -0.68 -21.96 -1.12
N ASN A 214 -1.50 -22.97 -1.14
CA ASN A 214 -2.36 -23.33 -0.02
C ASN A 214 -1.90 -24.69 0.52
N SER A 215 -2.55 -25.20 1.56
CA SER A 215 -2.09 -26.39 2.27
C SER A 215 -1.97 -27.68 1.44
N ALA A 216 -2.54 -27.75 0.23
CA ALA A 216 -2.61 -28.95 -0.57
C ALA A 216 -2.06 -28.79 -2.00
N PHE A 217 -2.13 -27.58 -2.54
CA PHE A 217 -1.79 -27.29 -3.93
C PHE A 217 -0.95 -26.03 -4.04
N TYR A 218 -0.20 -25.91 -5.12
CA TYR A 218 0.43 -24.65 -5.50
C TYR A 218 0.38 -24.47 -7.01
N TYR A 219 0.31 -23.22 -7.43
CA TYR A 219 0.29 -22.89 -8.84
C TYR A 219 1.58 -23.27 -9.54
N THR A 220 1.44 -23.81 -10.74
CA THR A 220 2.54 -24.03 -11.67
C THR A 220 3.02 -22.71 -12.25
N ARG A 221 4.22 -22.73 -12.84
CA ARG A 221 4.78 -21.58 -13.56
C ARG A 221 3.83 -21.06 -14.65
N ASP A 222 3.20 -21.94 -15.41
CA ASP A 222 2.35 -21.56 -16.56
C ASP A 222 1.03 -20.91 -16.09
N GLU A 223 0.50 -21.33 -14.97
CA GLU A 223 -0.68 -20.72 -14.33
C GLU A 223 -0.36 -19.29 -13.83
N ILE A 224 0.77 -19.10 -13.18
CA ILE A 224 1.23 -17.75 -12.79
C ILE A 224 1.46 -16.88 -14.05
N ALA A 225 2.13 -17.42 -15.08
CA ALA A 225 2.39 -16.69 -16.31
C ALA A 225 1.09 -16.26 -17.03
N ALA A 226 0.04 -17.08 -16.96
CA ALA A 226 -1.27 -16.74 -17.52
C ALA A 226 -1.91 -15.54 -16.83
N ALA A 227 -1.86 -15.50 -15.48
CA ALA A 227 -2.32 -14.35 -14.70
C ALA A 227 -1.52 -13.07 -15.02
N VAL A 228 -0.19 -13.21 -15.07
CA VAL A 228 0.73 -12.10 -15.37
C VAL A 228 0.45 -11.54 -16.76
N ALA A 229 0.36 -12.39 -17.79
CA ALA A 229 0.09 -11.96 -19.17
C ALA A 229 -1.23 -11.19 -19.27
N GLU A 230 -2.30 -11.69 -18.64
CA GLU A 230 -3.63 -11.06 -18.67
C GLU A 230 -3.64 -9.71 -17.92
N ALA A 231 -3.03 -9.65 -16.72
CA ALA A 231 -2.94 -8.44 -15.93
C ALA A 231 -2.06 -7.38 -16.60
N HIS A 232 -0.89 -7.77 -17.11
CA HIS A 232 0.04 -6.87 -17.79
C HIS A 232 -0.54 -6.28 -19.07
N ALA A 233 -1.36 -7.02 -19.80
CA ALA A 233 -2.09 -6.50 -20.96
C ALA A 233 -3.03 -5.33 -20.59
N ALA A 234 -3.54 -5.33 -19.35
CA ALA A 234 -4.34 -4.24 -18.79
C ALA A 234 -3.49 -3.19 -18.05
N GLY A 235 -2.17 -3.29 -18.04
CA GLY A 235 -1.27 -2.38 -17.34
C GLY A 235 -1.21 -2.59 -15.82
N LEU A 236 -1.71 -3.71 -15.29
CA LEU A 236 -1.80 -3.98 -13.85
C LEU A 236 -0.64 -4.85 -13.36
N PRO A 237 -0.06 -4.56 -12.17
CA PRO A 237 0.92 -5.45 -11.55
C PRO A 237 0.25 -6.66 -10.90
N VAL A 238 1.00 -7.76 -10.81
CA VAL A 238 0.60 -9.00 -10.13
C VAL A 238 1.44 -9.22 -8.90
N SER A 239 0.79 -9.37 -7.75
CA SER A 239 1.38 -9.68 -6.45
C SER A 239 0.95 -11.07 -5.98
N VAL A 240 1.90 -11.85 -5.47
CA VAL A 240 1.63 -13.25 -5.14
C VAL A 240 2.08 -13.57 -3.73
N HIS A 241 1.12 -13.98 -2.87
CA HIS A 241 1.41 -14.59 -1.58
C HIS A 241 2.07 -15.94 -1.80
N VAL A 242 3.22 -16.15 -1.19
CA VAL A 242 3.92 -17.44 -1.20
C VAL A 242 4.92 -17.50 -0.05
N GLY A 243 5.03 -18.67 0.60
CA GLY A 243 6.00 -18.89 1.68
C GLY A 243 7.43 -19.08 1.17
N GLY A 244 7.62 -19.98 0.23
CA GLY A 244 8.94 -20.36 -0.29
C GLY A 244 8.89 -21.60 -1.19
N GLY A 245 10.01 -22.30 -1.32
CA GLY A 245 10.10 -23.58 -2.03
C GLY A 245 9.80 -23.50 -3.52
N GLU A 246 9.24 -24.60 -4.08
CA GLU A 246 8.93 -24.69 -5.50
C GLU A 246 7.81 -23.72 -5.92
N ALA A 247 6.83 -23.47 -5.06
CA ALA A 247 5.79 -22.49 -5.31
C ALA A 247 6.39 -21.09 -5.57
N ALA A 248 7.34 -20.65 -4.74
CA ALA A 248 8.04 -19.38 -4.93
C ALA A 248 8.86 -19.36 -6.23
N ARG A 249 9.50 -20.47 -6.57
CA ARG A 249 10.22 -20.62 -7.84
C ARG A 249 9.28 -20.41 -9.03
N ASN A 250 8.11 -21.05 -9.00
CA ASN A 250 7.09 -20.92 -10.03
C ASN A 250 6.58 -19.49 -10.17
N VAL A 251 6.35 -18.80 -9.03
CA VAL A 251 5.95 -17.39 -8.98
C VAL A 251 6.97 -16.49 -9.67
N ILE A 252 8.27 -16.66 -9.34
CA ILE A 252 9.34 -15.85 -9.91
C ILE A 252 9.49 -16.13 -11.41
N LEU A 253 9.51 -17.41 -11.81
CA LEU A 253 9.66 -17.82 -13.20
C LEU A 253 8.43 -17.53 -14.05
N GLY A 254 7.24 -17.46 -13.45
CA GLY A 254 5.99 -17.04 -14.08
C GLY A 254 5.91 -15.53 -14.31
N GLY A 255 6.87 -14.75 -13.78
CA GLY A 255 7.02 -13.32 -14.05
C GLY A 255 6.19 -12.40 -13.17
N ALA A 256 5.78 -12.84 -11.97
CA ALA A 256 5.09 -11.99 -11.01
C ALA A 256 5.93 -10.74 -10.65
N ASP A 257 5.26 -9.59 -10.48
CA ASP A 257 5.92 -8.31 -10.15
C ASP A 257 6.45 -8.32 -8.71
N SER A 258 5.74 -8.98 -7.77
CA SER A 258 6.20 -9.13 -6.39
C SER A 258 5.83 -10.47 -5.78
N ILE A 259 6.69 -10.92 -4.86
CA ILE A 259 6.36 -11.89 -3.82
C ILE A 259 5.95 -11.11 -2.58
N GLU A 260 4.83 -11.51 -2.00
CA GLU A 260 4.35 -11.05 -0.70
C GLU A 260 4.78 -12.09 0.36
N HIS A 261 5.23 -11.63 1.52
CA HIS A 261 5.73 -12.42 2.65
C HIS A 261 7.08 -13.12 2.37
N GLY A 262 7.09 -14.25 1.71
CA GLY A 262 8.31 -14.99 1.39
C GLY A 262 9.14 -15.40 2.62
N PHE A 263 8.48 -15.80 3.72
CA PHE A 263 9.16 -16.05 5.01
C PHE A 263 10.15 -17.22 4.99
N GLN A 264 10.03 -18.09 3.98
CA GLN A 264 10.88 -19.29 3.82
C GLN A 264 11.75 -19.22 2.54
N LEU A 265 11.98 -18.03 2.00
CA LEU A 265 12.84 -17.85 0.82
C LEU A 265 14.30 -18.23 1.14
N SER A 266 14.84 -19.16 0.36
CA SER A 266 16.27 -19.48 0.37
C SER A 266 17.09 -18.40 -0.33
N ASP A 267 18.41 -18.37 -0.12
CA ASP A 267 19.30 -17.46 -0.83
C ASP A 267 19.26 -17.67 -2.35
N GLU A 268 19.08 -18.91 -2.80
CA GLU A 268 18.91 -19.22 -4.22
C GLU A 268 17.66 -18.53 -4.81
N LEU A 269 16.53 -18.59 -4.10
CA LEU A 269 15.29 -17.92 -4.53
C LEU A 269 15.41 -16.38 -4.45
N LEU A 270 16.08 -15.86 -3.43
CA LEU A 270 16.37 -14.43 -3.34
C LEU A 270 17.28 -13.96 -4.49
N GLN A 271 18.29 -14.75 -4.85
CA GLN A 271 19.12 -14.46 -6.01
C GLN A 271 18.31 -14.50 -7.31
N LEU A 272 17.44 -15.50 -7.48
CA LEU A 272 16.55 -15.59 -8.64
C LEU A 272 15.58 -14.40 -8.73
N MET A 273 15.03 -13.93 -7.59
CA MET A 273 14.22 -12.70 -7.54
C MET A 273 14.99 -11.49 -8.04
N LYS A 274 16.23 -11.31 -7.58
CA LYS A 274 17.10 -10.23 -8.06
C LYS A 274 17.32 -10.30 -9.57
N GLU A 275 17.63 -11.49 -10.11
CA GLU A 275 17.89 -11.70 -11.52
C GLU A 275 16.66 -11.44 -12.40
N LYS A 276 15.48 -11.81 -11.93
CA LYS A 276 14.20 -11.61 -12.62
C LYS A 276 13.57 -10.25 -12.39
N GLY A 277 14.06 -9.48 -11.41
CA GLY A 277 13.50 -8.18 -11.03
C GLY A 277 12.22 -8.28 -10.21
N THR A 278 11.87 -9.46 -9.70
CA THR A 278 10.72 -9.66 -8.81
C THR A 278 10.98 -8.97 -7.48
N ALA A 279 10.11 -8.05 -7.07
CA ALA A 279 10.23 -7.36 -5.80
C ALA A 279 9.80 -8.22 -4.61
N LEU A 280 10.35 -7.94 -3.42
CA LEU A 280 9.88 -8.50 -2.17
C LEU A 280 9.08 -7.43 -1.42
N VAL A 281 7.77 -7.64 -1.26
CA VAL A 281 6.94 -6.90 -0.31
C VAL A 281 6.96 -7.70 0.98
N SER A 282 7.74 -7.24 1.93
CA SER A 282 8.28 -8.14 2.93
C SER A 282 7.33 -8.45 4.09
N THR A 283 6.34 -7.62 4.36
CA THR A 283 5.34 -7.81 5.44
C THR A 283 5.98 -8.28 6.76
N ASP A 284 6.91 -7.47 7.24
CA ASP A 284 7.80 -7.83 8.34
C ASP A 284 7.13 -7.65 9.69
N PHE A 285 6.28 -8.59 10.09
CA PHE A 285 5.55 -8.52 11.34
C PHE A 285 6.45 -8.35 12.56
N PRO A 286 6.15 -7.38 13.44
CA PRO A 286 6.74 -7.32 14.77
C PRO A 286 6.45 -8.60 15.56
N GLU A 287 7.42 -9.08 16.34
CA GLU A 287 7.27 -10.33 17.09
C GLU A 287 6.08 -10.32 18.04
N ASP A 288 5.78 -9.15 18.64
CA ASP A 288 4.62 -9.01 19.52
C ASP A 288 3.28 -9.10 18.77
N HIS A 289 3.23 -8.66 17.50
CA HIS A 289 2.05 -8.85 16.66
C HIS A 289 1.85 -10.33 16.35
N LEU A 290 2.94 -11.06 16.01
CA LEU A 290 2.88 -12.51 15.77
C LEU A 290 2.42 -13.28 17.01
N LYS A 291 2.86 -12.88 18.21
CA LYS A 291 2.40 -13.48 19.47
C LYS A 291 0.89 -13.26 19.68
N LEU A 292 0.40 -12.05 19.41
CA LEU A 292 -1.03 -11.75 19.49
C LEU A 292 -1.88 -12.57 18.51
N MET A 293 -1.31 -12.90 17.36
CA MET A 293 -1.95 -13.75 16.34
C MET A 293 -1.73 -15.25 16.56
N ASN A 294 -1.07 -15.67 17.65
CA ASN A 294 -0.64 -17.06 17.88
C ASN A 294 0.19 -17.65 16.73
N MET A 295 0.94 -16.82 16.02
CA MET A 295 1.75 -17.19 14.84
C MET A 295 3.25 -17.24 15.11
N ASN A 296 3.72 -16.91 16.33
CA ASN A 296 5.16 -16.85 16.64
C ASN A 296 5.71 -18.18 17.17
N GLU A 297 5.26 -19.28 16.60
CA GLU A 297 5.76 -20.61 16.96
C GLU A 297 7.23 -20.78 16.55
N GLU A 298 7.94 -21.57 17.35
CA GLU A 298 9.32 -21.96 17.06
C GLU A 298 9.33 -23.21 16.18
N THR A 299 10.04 -23.13 15.07
CA THR A 299 10.31 -24.25 14.17
C THR A 299 11.80 -24.25 13.84
N ASP A 300 12.45 -25.41 13.94
CA ASP A 300 13.88 -25.55 13.65
C ASP A 300 14.78 -24.57 14.46
N GLY A 301 14.43 -24.31 15.73
CA GLY A 301 15.18 -23.44 16.62
C GLY A 301 15.02 -21.95 16.40
N MET A 302 14.08 -21.53 15.52
CA MET A 302 13.79 -20.12 15.28
C MET A 302 12.30 -19.83 15.31
N THR A 303 11.93 -18.72 15.97
CA THR A 303 10.58 -18.18 15.90
C THR A 303 10.33 -17.56 14.52
N LEU A 304 9.06 -17.44 14.11
CA LEU A 304 8.70 -16.78 12.85
C LEU A 304 9.25 -15.34 12.81
N GLY A 305 9.16 -14.57 13.92
CA GLY A 305 9.70 -13.22 13.97
C GLY A 305 11.20 -13.14 13.68
N ARG A 306 11.99 -14.09 14.20
CA ARG A 306 13.43 -14.16 13.89
C ARG A 306 13.69 -14.55 12.44
N ARG A 307 12.91 -15.45 11.85
CA ARG A 307 13.01 -15.82 10.42
C ARG A 307 12.71 -14.63 9.52
N ILE A 308 11.71 -13.84 9.87
CA ILE A 308 11.36 -12.61 9.14
C ILE A 308 12.54 -11.64 9.11
N VAL A 309 13.14 -11.34 10.27
CA VAL A 309 14.30 -10.45 10.38
C VAL A 309 15.49 -10.99 9.57
N ASP A 310 15.79 -12.28 9.67
CA ASP A 310 16.89 -12.90 8.93
C ASP A 310 16.65 -12.85 7.41
N ARG A 311 15.45 -13.22 6.94
CA ARG A 311 15.09 -13.17 5.53
C ARG A 311 15.21 -11.74 4.98
N LEU A 312 14.73 -10.71 5.70
CA LEU A 312 14.83 -9.32 5.29
C LEU A 312 16.29 -8.88 5.14
N ARG A 313 17.15 -9.25 6.11
CA ARG A 313 18.59 -8.98 6.05
C ARG A 313 19.25 -9.63 4.84
N ARG A 314 19.00 -10.92 4.60
CA ARG A 314 19.54 -11.67 3.45
C ARG A 314 19.07 -11.08 2.11
N ALA A 315 17.79 -10.77 2.00
CA ALA A 315 17.22 -10.16 0.80
C ALA A 315 17.89 -8.81 0.47
N HIS A 316 18.11 -7.98 1.50
CA HIS A 316 18.84 -6.72 1.33
C HIS A 316 20.31 -6.95 0.91
N ALA A 317 21.02 -7.84 1.59
CA ALA A 317 22.43 -8.15 1.30
C ALA A 317 22.63 -8.69 -0.13
N ILE A 318 21.72 -9.53 -0.60
CA ILE A 318 21.71 -10.06 -1.97
C ILE A 318 21.36 -8.97 -2.99
N GLY A 319 20.61 -7.94 -2.59
CA GLY A 319 20.21 -6.82 -3.45
C GLY A 319 18.86 -7.05 -4.14
N VAL A 320 17.95 -7.79 -3.53
CA VAL A 320 16.54 -7.88 -3.95
C VAL A 320 15.87 -6.50 -3.81
N LYS A 321 15.02 -6.11 -4.76
CA LYS A 321 14.22 -4.89 -4.63
C LYS A 321 13.23 -5.05 -3.48
N LEU A 322 13.51 -4.38 -2.37
CA LEU A 322 12.62 -4.36 -1.21
C LEU A 322 11.55 -3.29 -1.39
N VAL A 323 10.33 -3.62 -1.01
CA VAL A 323 9.17 -2.72 -0.95
C VAL A 323 8.51 -2.88 0.41
N PHE A 324 8.18 -1.75 1.04
CA PHE A 324 7.52 -1.75 2.33
C PHE A 324 6.05 -2.13 2.20
N GLY A 325 5.61 -3.06 3.02
CA GLY A 325 4.23 -3.46 3.20
C GLY A 325 4.04 -4.02 4.59
N THR A 326 2.98 -3.65 5.28
CA THR A 326 2.78 -4.07 6.66
C THR A 326 1.99 -5.35 6.78
N ASP A 327 0.97 -5.53 5.97
CA ASP A 327 -0.01 -6.58 6.21
C ASP A 327 -0.61 -6.50 7.63
N CYS A 328 -0.74 -5.28 8.16
CA CYS A 328 -1.27 -5.08 9.50
C CYS A 328 -2.76 -5.35 9.52
N VAL A 329 -3.13 -6.51 10.04
CA VAL A 329 -4.51 -7.00 10.12
C VAL A 329 -5.12 -6.88 11.53
N LEU A 330 -4.31 -6.43 12.51
CA LEU A 330 -4.73 -6.29 13.90
C LEU A 330 -5.45 -4.95 14.13
N GLU A 331 -6.43 -4.97 15.02
CA GLU A 331 -6.99 -3.82 15.71
C GLU A 331 -6.92 -4.07 17.22
N ARG A 332 -6.73 -3.03 17.99
CA ARG A 332 -6.65 -3.13 19.44
C ARG A 332 -7.54 -2.06 20.09
N PRO A 333 -8.11 -2.31 21.27
CA PRO A 333 -8.90 -1.31 21.98
C PRO A 333 -8.09 -0.06 22.37
N ASP A 334 -6.78 -0.22 22.59
CA ASP A 334 -5.85 0.83 23.08
C ASP A 334 -5.02 1.46 21.95
N ARG A 335 -4.96 0.85 20.74
CA ARG A 335 -4.16 1.34 19.60
C ARG A 335 -4.88 1.08 18.29
N ARG A 336 -4.98 2.11 17.46
CA ARG A 336 -5.53 1.98 16.11
C ARG A 336 -4.59 1.17 15.20
N LYS A 337 -5.13 0.55 14.17
CA LYS A 337 -4.35 -0.13 13.12
C LYS A 337 -3.19 0.71 12.62
N ALA A 338 -3.41 1.98 12.35
CA ALA A 338 -2.38 2.91 11.88
C ALA A 338 -1.19 3.05 12.85
N ASP A 339 -1.45 3.01 14.18
CA ASP A 339 -0.39 3.08 15.18
C ASP A 339 0.41 1.77 15.24
N LEU A 340 -0.27 0.62 15.01
CA LEU A 340 0.38 -0.69 14.93
C LEU A 340 1.28 -0.80 13.69
N MET A 341 0.90 -0.20 12.55
CA MET A 341 1.72 -0.17 11.34
C MET A 341 3.09 0.50 11.58
N LEU A 342 3.20 1.43 12.53
CA LEU A 342 4.47 2.10 12.84
C LEU A 342 5.49 1.21 13.53
N ASP A 343 5.08 0.11 14.15
CA ASP A 343 5.98 -0.84 14.81
C ASP A 343 6.87 -1.61 13.81
N TYR A 344 6.46 -1.68 12.54
CA TYR A 344 7.22 -2.34 11.47
C TYR A 344 8.56 -1.65 11.18
N TYR A 345 8.69 -0.35 11.46
CA TYR A 345 9.99 0.34 11.33
C TYR A 345 11.07 -0.23 12.27
N ASP A 346 10.67 -0.74 13.44
CA ASP A 346 11.62 -1.35 14.39
C ASP A 346 12.15 -2.68 13.86
N VAL A 347 11.32 -3.44 13.11
CA VAL A 347 11.76 -4.69 12.47
C VAL A 347 12.80 -4.40 11.39
N TRP A 348 12.58 -3.39 10.55
CA TRP A 348 13.54 -2.98 9.54
C TRP A 348 14.86 -2.51 10.15
N LYS A 349 14.79 -1.76 11.26
CA LYS A 349 15.96 -1.35 12.03
C LYS A 349 16.70 -2.55 12.65
N SER A 350 15.98 -3.50 13.24
CA SER A 350 16.58 -4.71 13.85
C SER A 350 17.19 -5.66 12.82
N ALA A 351 16.68 -5.66 11.58
CA ALA A 351 17.26 -6.37 10.45
C ALA A 351 18.53 -5.69 9.91
N GLY A 352 18.89 -4.51 10.42
CA GLY A 352 20.06 -3.75 9.97
C GLY A 352 19.88 -3.11 8.59
N ILE A 353 18.64 -2.86 8.16
CA ILE A 353 18.38 -2.17 6.89
C ILE A 353 18.74 -0.69 7.04
N PRO A 354 19.64 -0.16 6.18
CA PRO A 354 19.97 1.26 6.21
C PRO A 354 18.72 2.13 6.01
N SER A 355 18.62 3.22 6.78
CA SER A 355 17.45 4.12 6.69
C SER A 355 17.17 4.63 5.27
N ALA A 356 18.22 4.90 4.49
CA ALA A 356 18.08 5.30 3.09
C ALA A 356 17.40 4.20 2.24
N ALA A 357 17.76 2.92 2.46
CA ALA A 357 17.13 1.80 1.76
C ALA A 357 15.66 1.63 2.19
N ALA A 358 15.37 1.81 3.48
CA ALA A 358 14.01 1.77 4.00
C ALA A 358 13.15 2.92 3.43
N LEU A 359 13.66 4.15 3.38
CA LEU A 359 12.95 5.28 2.76
C LEU A 359 12.68 5.04 1.28
N LYS A 360 13.64 4.45 0.56
CA LYS A 360 13.46 4.07 -0.84
C LYS A 360 12.36 3.01 -1.00
N ALA A 361 12.31 2.02 -0.11
CA ALA A 361 11.27 0.99 -0.09
C ALA A 361 9.86 1.55 0.22
N LEU A 362 9.78 2.55 1.10
CA LEU A 362 8.56 3.27 1.49
C LEU A 362 8.04 4.26 0.45
N THR A 363 8.80 4.55 -0.60
CA THR A 363 8.48 5.62 -1.56
C THR A 363 8.71 5.18 -3.00
N VAL A 364 9.94 5.27 -3.49
CA VAL A 364 10.30 5.08 -4.90
C VAL A 364 10.05 3.65 -5.36
N ASN A 365 10.57 2.65 -4.62
CA ASN A 365 10.38 1.25 -5.02
C ASN A 365 8.90 0.84 -4.98
N ALA A 366 8.16 1.31 -3.96
CA ALA A 366 6.73 1.07 -3.88
C ALA A 366 5.97 1.74 -5.04
N ALA A 367 6.30 2.99 -5.36
CA ALA A 367 5.69 3.69 -6.49
C ALA A 367 5.96 2.99 -7.83
N GLU A 368 7.18 2.47 -8.03
CA GLU A 368 7.54 1.69 -9.21
C GLU A 368 6.74 0.39 -9.29
N LEU A 369 6.71 -0.42 -8.20
CA LEU A 369 5.95 -1.66 -8.14
C LEU A 369 4.47 -1.43 -8.44
N LEU A 370 3.90 -0.37 -7.88
CA LEU A 370 2.49 -0.02 -8.05
C LEU A 370 2.19 0.70 -9.37
N ARG A 371 3.20 0.92 -10.23
CA ARG A 371 3.09 1.62 -11.54
C ARG A 371 2.58 3.05 -11.43
N ILE A 372 2.84 3.72 -10.31
CA ILE A 372 2.46 5.11 -10.04
C ILE A 372 3.64 6.08 -9.96
N GLN A 373 4.85 5.65 -10.30
CA GLN A 373 6.09 6.43 -10.19
C GLN A 373 6.10 7.72 -11.02
N LYS A 374 5.22 7.86 -12.02
CA LYS A 374 5.02 9.10 -12.78
C LYS A 374 4.17 10.15 -12.05
N VAL A 375 3.58 9.77 -10.91
CA VAL A 375 2.63 10.61 -10.17
C VAL A 375 3.03 10.75 -8.70
N ARG A 376 3.66 9.74 -8.10
CA ARG A 376 3.98 9.65 -6.67
C ARG A 376 5.36 9.04 -6.41
N GLY A 377 5.82 9.13 -5.16
CA GLY A 377 7.08 8.53 -4.69
C GLY A 377 8.25 9.51 -4.63
N THR A 378 8.13 10.69 -5.22
CA THR A 378 9.15 11.75 -5.18
C THR A 378 8.51 13.14 -5.04
N ILE A 379 9.31 14.13 -4.62
CA ILE A 379 8.92 15.55 -4.61
C ILE A 379 9.59 16.23 -5.81
N ALA A 380 8.83 16.40 -6.90
CA ALA A 380 9.32 17.04 -8.13
C ALA A 380 8.16 17.75 -8.85
N PRO A 381 8.43 18.73 -9.71
CA PRO A 381 7.40 19.38 -10.51
C PRO A 381 6.58 18.37 -11.34
N GLY A 382 5.25 18.53 -11.34
CA GLY A 382 4.30 17.64 -11.99
C GLY A 382 3.77 16.49 -11.13
N MET A 383 4.47 16.12 -10.04
CA MET A 383 4.05 15.07 -9.11
C MET A 383 2.86 15.54 -8.26
N ALA A 384 2.08 14.59 -7.77
CA ALA A 384 1.05 14.86 -6.78
C ALA A 384 1.68 15.46 -5.51
N ALA A 385 1.04 16.46 -4.93
CA ALA A 385 1.51 17.06 -3.69
C ALA A 385 1.11 16.19 -2.49
N ASP A 386 1.68 14.99 -2.44
CA ASP A 386 1.64 14.06 -1.32
C ASP A 386 2.96 14.23 -0.55
N ILE A 387 2.92 14.94 0.57
CA ILE A 387 4.11 15.40 1.30
C ILE A 387 3.94 15.10 2.78
N VAL A 388 5.00 14.58 3.40
CA VAL A 388 5.07 14.41 4.85
C VAL A 388 6.28 15.13 5.42
N ALA A 389 6.21 15.52 6.71
CA ALA A 389 7.37 16.04 7.41
C ALA A 389 7.51 15.42 8.80
N VAL A 390 8.76 15.30 9.23
CA VAL A 390 9.17 14.75 10.53
C VAL A 390 10.12 15.71 11.25
N PRO A 391 10.26 15.64 12.58
CA PRO A 391 10.99 16.65 13.37
C PRO A 391 12.52 16.53 13.24
N SER A 392 13.06 15.39 12.84
CA SER A 392 14.51 15.16 12.73
C SER A 392 14.84 14.29 11.53
N ASN A 393 16.12 14.05 11.27
CA ASN A 393 16.59 13.34 10.09
C ASN A 393 16.23 11.84 10.11
N PRO A 394 15.32 11.35 9.27
CA PRO A 394 14.98 9.93 9.22
C PRO A 394 16.06 9.05 8.56
N LEU A 395 17.09 9.67 7.94
CA LEU A 395 18.27 8.94 7.45
C LEU A 395 19.18 8.52 8.61
N ASP A 396 19.18 9.28 9.71
CA ASP A 396 19.95 8.94 10.91
C ASP A 396 19.21 7.90 11.78
N ASP A 397 17.90 8.02 11.89
CA ASP A 397 17.06 7.08 12.62
C ASP A 397 15.67 6.94 11.98
N LEU A 398 15.38 5.76 11.43
CA LEU A 398 14.09 5.47 10.79
C LEU A 398 12.90 5.62 11.76
N ALA A 399 13.10 5.42 13.06
CA ALA A 399 12.04 5.53 14.07
C ALA A 399 11.43 6.95 14.16
N VAL A 400 12.09 7.95 13.60
CA VAL A 400 11.54 9.31 13.48
C VAL A 400 10.24 9.32 12.65
N LEU A 401 10.07 8.40 11.71
CA LEU A 401 8.84 8.26 10.93
C LEU A 401 7.60 7.93 11.80
N LYS A 402 7.78 7.47 13.03
CA LYS A 402 6.68 7.31 14.00
C LYS A 402 6.12 8.66 14.48
N LYS A 403 6.82 9.76 14.20
CA LYS A 403 6.49 11.13 14.66
C LYS A 403 6.24 12.07 13.48
N VAL A 404 5.36 11.66 12.55
CA VAL A 404 4.96 12.54 11.46
C VAL A 404 4.23 13.76 12.02
N ILE A 405 4.75 14.96 11.74
CA ILE A 405 4.20 16.25 12.23
C ILE A 405 3.39 16.98 11.17
N PHE A 406 3.58 16.66 9.90
CA PHE A 406 2.85 17.27 8.79
C PHE A 406 2.48 16.21 7.75
N VAL A 407 1.25 16.29 7.26
CA VAL A 407 0.75 15.48 6.14
C VAL A 407 -0.02 16.38 5.18
N MET A 408 0.39 16.36 3.92
CA MET A 408 -0.34 16.91 2.79
C MET A 408 -0.75 15.79 1.84
N LYS A 409 -2.01 15.77 1.44
CA LYS A 409 -2.56 14.82 0.48
C LYS A 409 -3.15 15.54 -0.71
N ALA A 410 -2.60 15.31 -1.91
CA ALA A 410 -3.04 15.96 -3.15
C ALA A 410 -3.22 17.50 -2.99
N GLY A 411 -2.25 18.16 -2.32
CA GLY A 411 -2.25 19.60 -2.06
C GLY A 411 -3.10 20.05 -0.88
N ARG A 412 -3.89 19.17 -0.25
CA ARG A 412 -4.66 19.49 0.96
C ARG A 412 -3.86 19.18 2.20
N VAL A 413 -3.67 20.14 3.09
CA VAL A 413 -3.09 19.91 4.41
C VAL A 413 -4.08 19.12 5.26
N VAL A 414 -3.67 17.93 5.70
CA VAL A 414 -4.48 16.99 6.51
C VAL A 414 -4.07 17.08 7.97
N LYS A 415 -2.76 17.17 8.23
CA LYS A 415 -2.18 17.26 9.56
C LYS A 415 -1.11 18.33 9.58
N GLN A 416 -1.11 19.14 10.63
CA GLN A 416 -0.04 20.08 10.94
C GLN A 416 0.00 20.21 12.47
N SER A 417 0.97 19.53 13.09
CA SER A 417 1.27 19.67 14.52
C SER A 417 2.30 20.77 14.71
N GLN A 418 2.17 21.53 15.80
CA GLN A 418 3.15 22.56 16.17
C GLN A 418 4.43 21.94 16.71
#